data_a91dd541216e7b3c8ee88e9f388dcfa3
#
_entry.id   a91dd541216e7b3c8ee88e9f388dcfa3
#
_cell.length_a   1.000
_cell.length_b   1.000
_cell.length_c   1.000
_cell.angle_alpha   90.00
_cell.angle_beta   90.00
_cell.angle_gamma   90.00
#
_symmetry.space_group_name_H-M   'P 1'
#
loop_
_entity.id
_entity.type
_entity.pdbx_description
1 polymer ?
#
loop_
_entity_poly.entity_id
_entity_poly.type
_entity_poly.pdbx_seq_one_letter_code
_entity_poly.pdbx_strand_id
1 'polypeptide(L)'
;MSRRRLVWLALAGGLLLLAGAIYSLYVSWRAELLVVDSKANRVLFRTPVRPGDSFTLSYLHSVAKSRVSGIFEVTPAYEISVRETTFGSFGPGLPDVRPGDDYEVKGGVIRLKSLSQTFPELSFFVHPYTEHRLEIVGRTLDLSKEVEAGGRVAITVRSPITHWGPKSP
;
A
#
# COMPACT_ATOMS: atom_id res chain seq x y z
N MET A 1 -6.78 46.85 28.83
CA MET A 1 -7.40 46.02 27.80
C MET A 1 -8.87 45.88 28.10
N SER A 2 -9.80 46.14 27.17
CA SER A 2 -11.23 46.08 27.48
C SER A 2 -11.71 44.64 27.68
N ARG A 3 -12.65 44.41 28.63
CA ARG A 3 -13.22 43.07 28.89
C ARG A 3 -13.72 42.37 27.62
N ARG A 4 -14.23 43.13 26.66
CA ARG A 4 -14.69 42.64 25.34
C ARG A 4 -13.52 42.00 24.52
N ARG A 5 -12.34 42.61 24.49
CA ARG A 5 -11.17 42.10 23.79
C ARG A 5 -10.68 40.78 24.42
N LEU A 6 -10.71 40.68 25.74
CA LEU A 6 -10.34 39.45 26.44
C LEU A 6 -11.29 38.30 26.11
N VAL A 7 -12.61 38.57 26.05
CA VAL A 7 -13.62 37.56 25.67
C VAL A 7 -13.42 37.10 24.23
N TRP A 8 -13.17 38.00 23.29
CA TRP A 8 -12.92 37.62 21.89
C TRP A 8 -11.64 36.83 21.72
N LEU A 9 -10.57 37.13 22.45
CA LEU A 9 -9.32 36.35 22.44
C LEU A 9 -9.52 34.96 23.03
N ALA A 10 -10.29 34.84 24.11
CA ALA A 10 -10.61 33.52 24.70
C ALA A 10 -11.46 32.66 23.76
N LEU A 11 -12.46 33.25 23.08
CA LEU A 11 -13.29 32.56 22.09
C LEU A 11 -12.46 32.09 20.89
N ALA A 12 -11.58 32.95 20.36
CA ALA A 12 -10.69 32.60 19.24
C ALA A 12 -9.73 31.49 19.64
N GLY A 13 -9.14 31.54 20.84
CA GLY A 13 -8.27 30.49 21.36
C GLY A 13 -9.00 29.15 21.54
N GLY A 14 -10.22 29.17 22.09
CA GLY A 14 -11.07 28.00 22.22
C GLY A 14 -11.42 27.35 20.87
N LEU A 15 -11.74 28.17 19.86
CA LEU A 15 -12.03 27.70 18.51
C LEU A 15 -10.82 27.04 17.86
N LEU A 16 -9.63 27.62 18.02
CA LEU A 16 -8.38 27.06 17.51
C LEU A 16 -8.03 25.72 18.19
N LEU A 17 -8.22 25.62 19.50
CA LEU A 17 -8.02 24.36 20.21
C LEU A 17 -9.00 23.29 19.77
N LEU A 18 -10.27 23.64 19.60
CA LEU A 18 -11.30 22.72 19.09
C LEU A 18 -10.98 22.25 17.67
N ALA A 19 -10.61 23.17 16.78
CA ALA A 19 -10.20 22.83 15.40
C ALA A 19 -8.94 21.92 15.39
N GLY A 20 -7.97 22.19 16.25
CA GLY A 20 -6.79 21.34 16.44
C GLY A 20 -7.13 19.93 16.94
N ALA A 21 -8.05 19.83 17.89
CA ALA A 21 -8.52 18.55 18.41
C ALA A 21 -9.27 17.74 17.33
N ILE A 22 -10.18 18.39 16.58
CA ILE A 22 -10.91 17.75 15.46
C ILE A 22 -9.93 17.30 14.38
N TYR A 23 -8.94 18.13 14.03
CA TYR A 23 -7.91 17.77 13.05
C TYR A 23 -7.05 16.60 13.54
N SER A 24 -6.65 16.59 14.79
CA SER A 24 -5.89 15.48 15.40
C SER A 24 -6.68 14.17 15.39
N LEU A 25 -7.95 14.20 15.76
CA LEU A 25 -8.86 13.06 15.65
C LEU A 25 -8.99 12.61 14.19
N TYR A 26 -9.22 13.50 13.25
CA TYR A 26 -9.36 13.19 11.82
C TYR A 26 -8.10 12.51 11.25
N VAL A 27 -6.90 12.95 11.65
CA VAL A 27 -5.63 12.35 11.22
C VAL A 27 -5.42 10.98 11.85
N SER A 28 -5.73 10.82 13.14
CA SER A 28 -5.58 9.54 13.86
C SER A 28 -6.56 8.46 13.41
N TRP A 29 -7.64 8.83 12.72
CA TRP A 29 -8.65 7.90 12.19
C TRP A 29 -8.41 7.50 10.73
N ARG A 30 -7.26 7.83 10.16
CA ARG A 30 -6.92 7.40 8.80
C ARG A 30 -6.22 6.05 8.81
N ALA A 31 -6.62 5.18 7.89
CA ALA A 31 -5.82 4.01 7.59
C ALA A 31 -4.49 4.42 6.98
N GLU A 32 -3.46 3.64 7.22
CA GLU A 32 -2.12 3.84 6.65
C GLU A 32 -1.67 2.59 5.91
N LEU A 33 -1.16 2.76 4.70
CA LEU A 33 -0.38 1.73 4.04
C LEU A 33 1.06 1.83 4.55
N LEU A 34 1.57 0.70 5.02
CA LEU A 34 2.92 0.55 5.56
C LEU A 34 3.71 -0.39 4.67
N VAL A 35 4.93 0.01 4.36
CA VAL A 35 5.95 -0.83 3.71
C VAL A 35 7.06 -1.05 4.71
N VAL A 36 7.32 -2.30 5.07
CA VAL A 36 8.23 -2.68 6.16
C VAL A 36 9.29 -3.63 5.63
N ASP A 37 10.56 -3.36 5.95
CA ASP A 37 11.62 -4.35 5.91
C ASP A 37 11.44 -5.28 7.13
N SER A 38 10.92 -6.48 6.88
CA SER A 38 10.58 -7.42 7.95
C SER A 38 11.83 -7.98 8.67
N LYS A 39 12.99 -8.04 7.97
CA LYS A 39 14.25 -8.52 8.55
C LYS A 39 14.86 -7.49 9.49
N ALA A 40 14.89 -6.23 9.06
CA ALA A 40 15.43 -5.13 9.85
C ALA A 40 14.40 -4.51 10.82
N ASN A 41 13.14 -4.96 10.77
CA ASN A 41 12.00 -4.38 11.49
C ASN A 41 11.91 -2.84 11.31
N ARG A 42 12.13 -2.38 10.08
CA ARG A 42 12.23 -0.97 9.73
C ARG A 42 11.11 -0.57 8.79
N VAL A 43 10.39 0.49 9.12
CA VAL A 43 9.41 1.10 8.21
C VAL A 43 10.16 1.84 7.11
N LEU A 44 10.01 1.39 5.87
CA LEU A 44 10.58 2.01 4.67
C LEU A 44 9.74 3.18 4.20
N PHE A 45 8.41 3.00 4.26
CA PHE A 45 7.46 4.01 3.80
C PHE A 45 6.12 3.86 4.52
N ARG A 46 5.44 5.00 4.72
CA ARG A 46 4.06 5.05 5.17
C ARG A 46 3.31 6.16 4.45
N THR A 47 2.04 5.94 4.18
CA THR A 47 1.15 6.95 3.61
C THR A 47 -0.29 6.71 4.05
N PRO A 48 -1.07 7.77 4.34
CA PRO A 48 -2.51 7.64 4.55
C PRO A 48 -3.17 7.07 3.29
N VAL A 49 -4.11 6.15 3.49
CA VAL A 49 -4.90 5.55 2.40
C VAL A 49 -6.38 5.46 2.77
N ARG A 50 -7.22 5.30 1.75
CA ARG A 50 -8.66 5.09 1.85
C ARG A 50 -9.06 3.87 1.03
N PRO A 51 -10.20 3.24 1.33
CA PRO A 51 -10.81 2.29 0.42
C PRO A 51 -10.94 2.87 -1.01
N GLY A 52 -10.52 2.09 -2.01
CA GLY A 52 -10.45 2.51 -3.41
C GLY A 52 -9.10 3.09 -3.85
N ASP A 53 -8.21 3.48 -2.93
CA ASP A 53 -6.86 3.90 -3.30
C ASP A 53 -6.09 2.72 -3.88
N SER A 54 -5.33 2.98 -4.94
CA SER A 54 -4.58 1.95 -5.66
C SER A 54 -3.08 2.21 -5.63
N PHE A 55 -2.32 1.14 -5.79
CA PHE A 55 -0.88 1.18 -5.96
C PHE A 55 -0.42 0.11 -6.94
N THR A 56 0.75 0.31 -7.53
CA THR A 56 1.37 -0.64 -8.46
C THR A 56 2.63 -1.20 -7.83
N LEU A 57 2.76 -2.52 -7.83
CA LEU A 57 4.00 -3.21 -7.48
C LEU A 57 4.54 -3.90 -8.74
N SER A 58 5.78 -3.62 -9.09
CA SER A 58 6.42 -4.25 -10.25
C SER A 58 7.79 -4.80 -9.90
N TYR A 59 8.20 -5.85 -10.60
CA TYR A 59 9.52 -6.47 -10.44
C TYR A 59 9.97 -7.18 -11.72
N LEU A 60 11.26 -7.46 -11.83
CA LEU A 60 11.84 -8.30 -12.87
C LEU A 60 11.83 -9.75 -12.38
N HIS A 61 11.08 -10.61 -13.07
CA HIS A 61 11.02 -12.03 -12.72
C HIS A 61 12.35 -12.72 -13.00
N SER A 62 12.94 -13.36 -11.98
CA SER A 62 14.31 -13.89 -12.04
C SER A 62 14.51 -14.97 -13.10
N VAL A 63 13.51 -15.79 -13.37
CA VAL A 63 13.55 -16.88 -14.36
C VAL A 63 13.10 -16.40 -15.73
N ALA A 64 11.90 -15.82 -15.82
CA ALA A 64 11.29 -15.36 -17.08
C ALA A 64 12.01 -14.15 -17.69
N LYS A 65 12.86 -13.43 -16.92
CA LYS A 65 13.57 -12.22 -17.34
C LYS A 65 12.64 -11.13 -17.92
N SER A 66 11.37 -11.19 -17.56
CA SER A 66 10.35 -10.24 -17.97
C SER A 66 9.82 -9.47 -16.76
N ARG A 67 9.34 -8.25 -17.00
CA ARG A 67 8.72 -7.46 -15.93
C ARG A 67 7.32 -7.98 -15.61
N VAL A 68 7.07 -8.15 -14.34
CA VAL A 68 5.76 -8.43 -13.79
C VAL A 68 5.27 -7.18 -13.09
N SER A 69 4.01 -6.83 -13.28
CA SER A 69 3.39 -5.68 -12.64
C SER A 69 1.99 -6.06 -12.16
N GLY A 70 1.69 -5.73 -10.91
CA GLY A 70 0.35 -5.89 -10.33
C GLY A 70 -0.23 -4.54 -9.92
N ILE A 71 -1.52 -4.33 -10.21
CA ILE A 71 -2.31 -3.23 -9.69
C ILE A 71 -3.11 -3.75 -8.52
N PHE A 72 -2.96 -3.11 -7.39
CA PHE A 72 -3.60 -3.44 -6.13
C PHE A 72 -4.48 -2.29 -5.67
N GLU A 73 -5.52 -2.61 -4.92
CA GLU A 73 -6.47 -1.64 -4.37
C GLU A 73 -6.75 -1.94 -2.90
N VAL A 74 -6.90 -0.89 -2.12
CA VAL A 74 -7.33 -0.98 -0.71
C VAL A 74 -8.83 -1.25 -0.66
N THR A 75 -9.24 -2.35 -0.05
CA THR A 75 -10.65 -2.73 0.08
C THR A 75 -11.35 -1.94 1.19
N PRO A 76 -12.70 -1.93 1.24
CA PRO A 76 -13.45 -1.39 2.37
C PRO A 76 -13.13 -2.05 3.72
N ALA A 77 -12.62 -3.29 3.71
CA ALA A 77 -12.16 -4.01 4.90
C ALA A 77 -10.70 -3.68 5.27
N TYR A 78 -10.06 -2.74 4.56
CA TYR A 78 -8.65 -2.38 4.72
C TYR A 78 -7.68 -3.54 4.45
N GLU A 79 -8.05 -4.44 3.57
CA GLU A 79 -7.18 -5.45 2.98
C GLU A 79 -6.68 -4.99 1.61
N ILE A 80 -5.71 -5.69 1.07
CA ILE A 80 -5.14 -5.42 -0.25
C ILE A 80 -5.77 -6.40 -1.25
N SER A 81 -6.45 -5.89 -2.28
CA SER A 81 -7.01 -6.70 -3.37
C SER A 81 -6.18 -6.54 -4.63
N VAL A 82 -5.80 -7.64 -5.29
CA VAL A 82 -5.25 -7.56 -6.64
C VAL A 82 -6.37 -7.31 -7.64
N ARG A 83 -6.17 -6.34 -8.55
CA ARG A 83 -7.13 -5.97 -9.60
C ARG A 83 -6.67 -6.42 -10.96
N GLU A 84 -5.39 -6.31 -11.21
CA GLU A 84 -4.79 -6.62 -12.49
C GLU A 84 -3.37 -7.14 -12.29
N THR A 85 -2.95 -8.08 -13.14
CA THR A 85 -1.56 -8.51 -13.21
C THR A 85 -1.12 -8.59 -14.66
N THR A 86 0.06 -8.03 -14.94
CA THR A 86 0.68 -8.01 -16.27
C THR A 86 2.01 -8.75 -16.21
N PHE A 87 2.26 -9.65 -17.16
CA PHE A 87 3.48 -10.44 -17.25
C PHE A 87 3.80 -10.83 -18.70
N GLY A 88 5.08 -11.13 -18.99
CA GLY A 88 5.56 -11.39 -20.37
C GLY A 88 5.62 -12.85 -20.76
N SER A 89 5.38 -13.80 -19.86
CA SER A 89 5.42 -15.23 -20.16
C SER A 89 4.71 -16.03 -19.06
N PHE A 90 4.31 -17.25 -19.37
CA PHE A 90 3.89 -18.23 -18.36
C PHE A 90 5.11 -18.90 -17.73
N GLY A 91 4.97 -19.34 -16.48
CA GLY A 91 6.03 -20.08 -15.82
C GLY A 91 5.88 -20.14 -14.29
N PRO A 92 6.79 -20.83 -13.60
CA PRO A 92 6.73 -20.99 -12.15
C PRO A 92 6.67 -19.65 -11.41
N GLY A 93 5.68 -19.51 -10.52
CA GLY A 93 5.48 -18.28 -9.74
C GLY A 93 4.76 -17.16 -10.47
N LEU A 94 4.29 -17.39 -11.70
CA LEU A 94 3.43 -16.47 -12.46
C LEU A 94 1.99 -17.00 -12.51
N PRO A 95 0.98 -16.10 -12.64
CA PRO A 95 -0.40 -16.55 -12.77
C PRO A 95 -0.61 -17.39 -14.03
N ASP A 96 -1.43 -18.44 -13.91
CA ASP A 96 -1.96 -19.17 -15.05
C ASP A 96 -3.32 -18.57 -15.46
N VAL A 97 -3.58 -18.53 -16.76
CA VAL A 97 -4.86 -18.16 -17.32
C VAL A 97 -5.78 -19.39 -17.32
N ARG A 98 -6.97 -19.24 -16.74
CA ARG A 98 -7.98 -20.29 -16.64
C ARG A 98 -9.16 -20.01 -17.58
N PRO A 99 -9.91 -21.03 -17.99
CA PRO A 99 -11.16 -20.81 -18.70
C PRO A 99 -12.10 -19.90 -17.88
N GLY A 100 -12.56 -18.80 -18.50
CA GLY A 100 -13.40 -17.80 -17.86
C GLY A 100 -12.68 -16.58 -17.29
N ASP A 101 -11.35 -16.58 -17.26
CA ASP A 101 -10.58 -15.40 -16.86
C ASP A 101 -10.70 -14.29 -17.92
N ASP A 102 -10.78 -13.05 -17.45
CA ASP A 102 -10.72 -11.85 -18.28
C ASP A 102 -9.27 -11.49 -18.54
N TYR A 103 -8.77 -11.81 -19.73
CA TYR A 103 -7.38 -11.52 -20.06
C TYR A 103 -7.21 -10.97 -21.50
N GLU A 104 -6.12 -10.29 -21.72
CA GLU A 104 -5.70 -9.74 -23.01
C GLU A 104 -4.25 -10.10 -23.28
N VAL A 105 -3.94 -10.49 -24.51
CA VAL A 105 -2.56 -10.71 -24.96
C VAL A 105 -2.23 -9.69 -26.05
N LYS A 106 -1.23 -8.85 -25.80
CA LYS A 106 -0.80 -7.83 -26.76
C LYS A 106 0.72 -7.70 -26.73
N GLY A 107 1.35 -7.86 -27.91
CA GLY A 107 2.80 -7.71 -28.03
C GLY A 107 3.62 -8.65 -27.16
N GLY A 108 3.13 -9.88 -26.90
CA GLY A 108 3.80 -10.84 -26.02
C GLY A 108 3.60 -10.57 -24.52
N VAL A 109 2.78 -9.59 -24.17
CA VAL A 109 2.42 -9.27 -22.78
C VAL A 109 1.01 -9.78 -22.51
N ILE A 110 0.86 -10.50 -21.42
CA ILE A 110 -0.40 -11.02 -20.91
C ILE A 110 -0.85 -10.09 -19.80
N ARG A 111 -2.10 -9.61 -19.90
CA ARG A 111 -2.75 -8.78 -18.90
C ARG A 111 -3.98 -9.53 -18.38
N LEU A 112 -3.93 -9.95 -17.14
CA LEU A 112 -5.03 -10.60 -16.43
C LEU A 112 -5.80 -9.52 -15.67
N LYS A 113 -7.10 -9.39 -15.94
CA LYS A 113 -7.98 -8.34 -15.43
C LYS A 113 -9.01 -8.90 -14.48
N SER A 114 -9.79 -8.00 -13.87
CA SER A 114 -10.95 -8.35 -13.04
C SER A 114 -10.63 -9.30 -11.88
N LEU A 115 -9.38 -9.27 -11.40
CA LEU A 115 -8.97 -10.06 -10.26
C LEU A 115 -9.58 -9.50 -8.97
N SER A 116 -9.89 -10.39 -8.02
CA SER A 116 -10.53 -10.00 -6.75
C SER A 116 -9.96 -10.71 -5.53
N GLN A 117 -8.82 -11.38 -5.70
CA GLN A 117 -8.15 -12.03 -4.56
C GLN A 117 -7.66 -10.99 -3.57
N THR A 118 -7.95 -11.19 -2.29
CA THR A 118 -7.57 -10.30 -1.19
C THR A 118 -6.46 -10.90 -0.33
N PHE A 119 -5.65 -10.01 0.23
CA PHE A 119 -4.54 -10.35 1.09
C PHE A 119 -4.52 -9.40 2.28
N PRO A 120 -4.37 -9.88 3.52
CA PRO A 120 -4.13 -9.03 4.68
C PRO A 120 -2.73 -8.39 4.61
N GLU A 121 -1.80 -9.06 3.95
CA GLU A 121 -0.41 -8.64 3.76
C GLU A 121 0.12 -9.15 2.43
N LEU A 122 0.83 -8.30 1.68
CA LEU A 122 1.68 -8.72 0.57
C LEU A 122 3.11 -8.83 1.08
N SER A 123 3.67 -10.04 1.04
CA SER A 123 5.03 -10.29 1.52
C SER A 123 5.86 -10.99 0.45
N PHE A 124 7.04 -10.45 0.17
CA PHE A 124 7.92 -10.95 -0.89
C PHE A 124 9.39 -10.69 -0.55
N PHE A 125 10.26 -11.45 -1.20
CA PHE A 125 11.70 -11.25 -1.10
C PHE A 125 12.19 -10.27 -2.16
N VAL A 126 13.11 -9.42 -1.76
CA VAL A 126 13.71 -8.38 -2.61
C VAL A 126 15.18 -8.69 -2.83
N HIS A 127 15.62 -8.52 -4.07
CA HIS A 127 17.03 -8.63 -4.44
C HIS A 127 17.40 -7.50 -5.43
N PRO A 128 18.62 -6.98 -5.44
CA PRO A 128 19.02 -5.90 -6.37
C PRO A 128 18.70 -6.17 -7.84
N TYR A 129 18.84 -7.40 -8.31
CA TYR A 129 18.54 -7.75 -9.71
C TYR A 129 17.05 -7.92 -10.03
N THR A 130 16.16 -7.95 -9.03
CA THR A 130 14.72 -8.07 -9.25
C THR A 130 14.03 -6.72 -9.43
N GLU A 131 14.72 -5.62 -9.20
CA GLU A 131 14.25 -4.26 -9.44
C GLU A 131 12.82 -4.00 -8.96
N HIS A 132 12.52 -4.41 -7.71
CA HIS A 132 11.20 -4.18 -7.14
C HIS A 132 10.92 -2.70 -6.98
N ARG A 133 9.78 -2.25 -7.54
CA ARG A 133 9.31 -0.86 -7.47
C ARG A 133 7.87 -0.82 -7.00
N LEU A 134 7.61 0.05 -6.06
CA LEU A 134 6.27 0.38 -5.59
C LEU A 134 5.93 1.81 -6.02
N GLU A 135 4.80 1.95 -6.72
CA GLU A 135 4.26 3.26 -7.13
C GLU A 135 2.94 3.50 -6.38
N ILE A 136 2.90 4.54 -5.58
CA ILE A 136 1.74 4.90 -4.78
C ILE A 136 1.67 6.41 -4.56
N VAL A 137 0.48 7.01 -4.73
CA VAL A 137 0.22 8.45 -4.48
C VAL A 137 1.27 9.35 -5.18
N GLY A 138 1.58 9.04 -6.45
CA GLY A 138 2.54 9.80 -7.26
C GLY A 138 4.00 9.67 -6.81
N ARG A 139 4.32 8.74 -5.92
CA ARG A 139 5.68 8.43 -5.49
C ARG A 139 6.10 7.07 -5.98
N THR A 140 7.38 6.94 -6.33
CA THR A 140 8.02 5.67 -6.69
C THR A 140 9.09 5.35 -5.65
N LEU A 141 9.00 4.15 -5.07
CA LEU A 141 10.01 3.59 -4.17
C LEU A 141 10.72 2.45 -4.89
N ASP A 142 12.04 2.51 -4.93
CA ASP A 142 12.89 1.43 -5.43
C ASP A 142 13.29 0.53 -4.25
N LEU A 143 12.44 -0.46 -3.98
CA LEU A 143 12.60 -1.36 -2.83
C LEU A 143 13.91 -2.17 -2.92
N SER A 144 14.41 -2.42 -4.13
CA SER A 144 15.65 -3.14 -4.34
C SER A 144 16.91 -2.35 -3.92
N LYS A 145 16.77 -1.04 -3.71
CA LYS A 145 17.85 -0.19 -3.17
C LYS A 145 17.70 0.08 -1.67
N GLU A 146 16.48 -0.07 -1.16
CA GLU A 146 16.17 0.23 0.24
C GLU A 146 16.43 -0.95 1.19
N VAL A 147 16.48 -2.17 0.65
CA VAL A 147 16.54 -3.42 1.42
C VAL A 147 17.76 -4.22 1.01
N GLU A 148 18.41 -4.87 1.97
CA GLU A 148 19.52 -5.78 1.69
C GLU A 148 19.09 -6.95 0.78
N ALA A 149 20.03 -7.48 0.01
CA ALA A 149 19.80 -8.63 -0.85
C ALA A 149 19.20 -9.83 -0.07
N GLY A 150 18.07 -10.34 -0.55
CA GLY A 150 17.34 -11.43 0.11
C GLY A 150 16.54 -10.96 1.33
N GLY A 151 16.41 -9.66 1.55
CA GLY A 151 15.53 -9.11 2.57
C GLY A 151 14.05 -9.31 2.21
N ARG A 152 13.20 -9.37 3.22
CA ARG A 152 11.76 -9.56 3.06
C ARG A 152 11.03 -8.24 3.29
N VAL A 153 10.24 -7.84 2.32
CA VAL A 153 9.36 -6.67 2.41
C VAL A 153 7.93 -7.13 2.63
N ALA A 154 7.23 -6.47 3.53
CA ALA A 154 5.81 -6.62 3.76
C ALA A 154 5.09 -5.30 3.48
N ILE A 155 3.97 -5.37 2.75
CA ILE A 155 3.05 -4.26 2.53
C ILE A 155 1.75 -4.60 3.23
N THR A 156 1.30 -3.74 4.15
CA THR A 156 0.08 -3.92 4.92
C THR A 156 -0.73 -2.63 4.96
N VAL A 157 -2.04 -2.77 5.16
CA VAL A 157 -2.91 -1.62 5.46
C VAL A 157 -3.32 -1.72 6.92
N ARG A 158 -2.89 -0.73 7.72
CA ARG A 158 -3.30 -0.61 9.11
C ARG A 158 -4.59 0.19 9.19
N SER A 159 -5.66 -0.46 9.63
CA SER A 159 -6.93 0.21 9.89
C SER A 159 -6.86 1.07 11.15
N PRO A 160 -7.53 2.23 11.21
CA PRO A 160 -7.65 3.01 12.44
C PRO A 160 -8.37 2.25 13.57
N ILE A 161 -9.20 1.27 13.21
CA ILE A 161 -10.00 0.47 14.17
C ILE A 161 -9.17 -0.65 14.81
N THR A 162 -8.10 -1.12 14.18
CA THR A 162 -7.28 -2.24 14.68
C THR A 162 -6.36 -1.89 15.86
N HIS A 163 -6.32 -0.62 16.28
CA HIS A 163 -5.59 -0.24 17.50
C HIS A 163 -6.27 -0.70 18.80
N TRP A 164 -7.51 -1.25 18.72
CA TRP A 164 -8.32 -1.62 19.90
C TRP A 164 -8.59 -3.13 20.05
N GLY A 165 -8.05 -3.98 19.19
CA GLY A 165 -8.16 -5.44 19.32
C GLY A 165 -6.90 -6.07 19.90
N PRO A 166 -7.00 -7.05 20.83
CA PRO A 166 -5.85 -7.85 21.22
C PRO A 166 -5.32 -8.60 19.98
N LYS A 167 -4.01 -8.52 19.73
CA LYS A 167 -3.37 -9.42 18.77
C LYS A 167 -3.64 -10.83 19.21
N SER A 168 -4.40 -11.59 18.45
CA SER A 168 -4.53 -13.03 18.67
C SER A 168 -3.15 -13.69 18.53
N PRO A 169 -2.84 -14.66 19.40
CA PRO A 169 -1.55 -15.32 19.46
C PRO A 169 -1.23 -16.13 18.19
#